data_c826c4b48337ce5e02cd4d67755df5f5
#
_entry.id   c826c4b48337ce5e02cd4d67755df5f5
#
_cell.length_a   1.000
_cell.length_b   1.000
_cell.length_c   1.000
_cell.angle_alpha   90.00
_cell.angle_beta   90.00
_cell.angle_gamma   90.00
#
_symmetry.space_group_name_H-M   'P 1'
#
loop_
_entity.id
_entity.type
_entity.pdbx_description
1 polymer ?
#
loop_
_entity_poly.entity_id
_entity_poly.type
_entity_poly.pdbx_seq_one_letter_code
_entity_poly.pdbx_strand_id
1 'polypeptide(L)'
;MRQTVRCTLVASGLVGLALVGALAPAEAQGRLEARYTATIAGIPIGSGTWAIDVVDTQYTAAASGSTSGLLRAFTGGQGDSTARGTLNGGRPLSSTYAVTISSRKKSDVIRFTIANGNVKDLQVDPPQDDDPERVPLTEAHQHGVFDPMTASMVRVPGNGELLSSEACQRTMAIFDGRLRYDMQFAFKRMDKVKATKGYAGPVVVCSAYFTPVAGYIPSRAAIKYLAKQRDMEVWLAPITGTRVLVPFRAQGPTPIGQAILEAYEFVAVPVPTRASATGPKVQ
;
A
#
# COMPACT_ATOMS: atom_id res chain seq x y z
N MET A 1 45.64 72.50 39.74
CA MET A 1 46.00 71.65 38.59
C MET A 1 45.74 70.23 39.00
N ARG A 2 44.62 69.65 38.56
CA ARG A 2 44.31 68.23 38.78
C ARG A 2 44.01 67.61 37.43
N GLN A 3 44.85 66.70 36.96
CA GLN A 3 44.65 65.92 35.77
C GLN A 3 43.75 64.71 36.07
N THR A 4 42.69 64.57 35.41
CA THR A 4 41.78 63.40 35.41
C THR A 4 42.15 62.48 34.28
N VAL A 5 42.61 61.29 34.61
CA VAL A 5 42.85 60.17 33.69
C VAL A 5 41.55 59.47 33.40
N ARG A 6 41.15 59.43 32.11
CA ARG A 6 40.00 58.64 31.63
C ARG A 6 40.47 57.24 31.23
N CYS A 7 40.02 56.22 31.95
CA CYS A 7 40.14 54.80 31.56
C CYS A 7 39.00 54.46 30.57
N THR A 8 39.40 54.08 29.37
CA THR A 8 38.46 53.52 28.35
C THR A 8 38.45 52.01 28.49
N LEU A 9 37.32 51.43 28.90
CA LEU A 9 37.03 49.99 28.90
C LEU A 9 36.58 49.57 27.49
N VAL A 10 37.37 48.74 26.85
CA VAL A 10 37.04 48.06 25.60
C VAL A 10 36.29 46.78 25.97
N ALA A 11 34.97 46.73 25.71
CA ALA A 11 34.18 45.54 25.87
C ALA A 11 34.27 44.71 24.57
N SER A 12 34.99 43.59 24.60
CA SER A 12 35.02 42.61 23.50
C SER A 12 33.79 41.71 23.57
N GLY A 13 32.81 41.96 22.69
CA GLY A 13 31.63 41.12 22.52
C GLY A 13 31.97 39.85 21.72
N LEU A 14 31.96 38.70 22.36
CA LEU A 14 31.95 37.38 21.69
C LEU A 14 30.54 37.14 21.09
N VAL A 15 30.41 37.26 19.76
CA VAL A 15 29.24 36.81 19.03
C VAL A 15 29.34 35.28 18.86
N GLY A 16 28.62 34.56 19.69
CA GLY A 16 28.43 33.12 19.57
C GLY A 16 27.53 32.80 18.35
N LEU A 17 28.11 32.31 17.28
CA LEU A 17 27.39 31.82 16.12
C LEU A 17 26.75 30.46 16.46
N ALA A 18 25.47 30.46 16.85
CA ALA A 18 24.71 29.22 17.05
C ALA A 18 24.46 28.60 15.67
N LEU A 19 25.18 27.52 15.33
CA LEU A 19 24.84 26.65 14.21
C LEU A 19 23.52 25.91 14.56
N VAL A 20 22.41 26.43 14.06
CA VAL A 20 21.16 25.69 14.01
C VAL A 20 21.32 24.66 12.89
N GLY A 21 21.77 23.45 13.25
CA GLY A 21 21.76 22.30 12.35
C GLY A 21 20.32 22.02 11.95
N ALA A 22 19.97 22.28 10.69
CA ALA A 22 18.70 21.84 10.12
C ALA A 22 18.71 20.29 10.16
N LEU A 23 17.91 19.72 11.07
CA LEU A 23 17.59 18.27 11.05
C LEU A 23 16.84 18.02 9.73
N ALA A 24 17.54 17.51 8.74
CA ALA A 24 16.89 16.97 7.54
C ALA A 24 15.90 15.89 8.00
N PRO A 25 14.66 15.89 7.50
CA PRO A 25 13.73 14.81 7.82
C PRO A 25 14.37 13.48 7.42
N ALA A 26 14.45 12.55 8.38
CA ALA A 26 14.91 11.19 8.10
C ALA A 26 14.01 10.60 7.02
N GLU A 27 14.57 10.34 5.84
CA GLU A 27 13.84 9.75 4.74
C GLU A 27 13.36 8.36 5.14
N ALA A 28 12.08 8.09 4.88
CA ALA A 28 11.45 6.85 5.26
C ALA A 28 11.94 5.72 4.34
N GLN A 29 12.72 4.79 4.88
CA GLN A 29 13.25 3.66 4.13
C GLN A 29 12.91 2.35 4.83
N GLY A 30 12.32 1.43 4.10
CA GLY A 30 11.94 0.14 4.65
C GLY A 30 11.64 -0.88 3.57
N ARG A 31 11.89 -2.13 3.90
CA ARG A 31 11.58 -3.29 3.07
C ARG A 31 10.64 -4.23 3.80
N LEU A 32 9.62 -4.70 3.10
CA LEU A 32 8.73 -5.77 3.55
C LEU A 32 8.88 -6.99 2.67
N GLU A 33 9.00 -8.16 3.29
CA GLU A 33 8.79 -9.46 2.67
C GLU A 33 7.71 -10.19 3.47
N ALA A 34 6.57 -10.46 2.85
CA ALA A 34 5.44 -11.12 3.49
C ALA A 34 5.00 -12.36 2.69
N ARG A 35 4.56 -13.39 3.42
CA ARG A 35 3.98 -14.61 2.85
C ARG A 35 2.63 -14.86 3.48
N TYR A 36 1.65 -15.17 2.65
CA TYR A 36 0.25 -15.29 3.03
C TYR A 36 -0.30 -16.67 2.73
N THR A 37 -1.25 -17.08 3.58
CA THR A 37 -2.15 -18.20 3.29
C THR A 37 -3.56 -17.67 3.08
N ALA A 38 -4.24 -18.15 2.05
CA ALA A 38 -5.64 -17.91 1.81
C ALA A 38 -6.46 -19.13 2.21
N THR A 39 -7.51 -18.92 3.00
CA THR A 39 -8.44 -19.98 3.42
C THR A 39 -9.88 -19.57 3.17
N ILE A 40 -10.78 -20.55 2.98
CA ILE A 40 -12.24 -20.38 3.04
C ILE A 40 -12.77 -21.45 4.00
N ALA A 41 -13.58 -21.05 4.97
CA ALA A 41 -14.09 -21.92 6.03
C ALA A 41 -12.99 -22.75 6.72
N GLY A 42 -11.79 -22.17 6.89
CA GLY A 42 -10.63 -22.84 7.47
C GLY A 42 -9.85 -23.75 6.51
N ILE A 43 -10.33 -23.99 5.30
CA ILE A 43 -9.66 -24.85 4.31
C ILE A 43 -8.68 -23.99 3.49
N PRO A 44 -7.38 -24.35 3.43
CA PRO A 44 -6.41 -23.65 2.58
C PRO A 44 -6.76 -23.76 1.10
N ILE A 45 -6.88 -22.62 0.42
CA ILE A 45 -7.22 -22.52 -0.99
C ILE A 45 -6.09 -21.90 -1.84
N GLY A 46 -5.09 -21.30 -1.22
CA GLY A 46 -3.99 -20.66 -1.91
C GLY A 46 -2.95 -20.08 -0.98
N SER A 47 -1.87 -19.62 -1.59
CA SER A 47 -0.80 -18.88 -0.93
C SER A 47 -0.29 -17.76 -1.82
N GLY A 48 0.37 -16.78 -1.23
CA GLY A 48 0.95 -15.67 -1.97
C GLY A 48 2.14 -15.05 -1.24
N THR A 49 2.85 -14.21 -1.97
CA THR A 49 3.94 -13.39 -1.45
C THR A 49 3.70 -11.93 -1.76
N TRP A 50 4.23 -11.04 -0.94
CA TRP A 50 4.26 -9.63 -1.22
C TRP A 50 5.57 -9.02 -0.75
N ALA A 51 6.29 -8.40 -1.68
CA ALA A 51 7.51 -7.67 -1.43
C ALA A 51 7.28 -6.18 -1.71
N ILE A 52 7.69 -5.32 -0.80
CA ILE A 52 7.60 -3.87 -0.95
C ILE A 52 8.93 -3.27 -0.53
N ASP A 53 9.51 -2.46 -1.40
CA ASP A 53 10.66 -1.61 -1.09
C ASP A 53 10.19 -0.15 -1.09
N VAL A 54 10.48 0.55 0.01
CA VAL A 54 10.28 1.99 0.15
C VAL A 54 11.65 2.62 0.30
N VAL A 55 12.05 3.46 -0.64
CA VAL A 55 13.33 4.16 -0.63
C VAL A 55 13.08 5.63 -0.96
N ASP A 56 13.42 6.51 -0.01
CA ASP A 56 13.18 7.95 -0.12
C ASP A 56 11.70 8.27 -0.38
N THR A 57 11.41 8.81 -1.55
CA THR A 57 10.06 9.15 -1.98
C THR A 57 9.48 8.16 -2.99
N GLN A 58 10.13 7.03 -3.22
CA GLN A 58 9.70 6.03 -4.19
C GLN A 58 9.35 4.70 -3.52
N TYR A 59 8.49 3.94 -4.16
CA TYR A 59 8.24 2.55 -3.78
C TYR A 59 8.20 1.65 -5.01
N THR A 60 8.57 0.39 -4.79
CA THR A 60 8.28 -0.71 -5.69
C THR A 60 7.57 -1.81 -4.91
N ALA A 61 6.59 -2.43 -5.53
CA ALA A 61 5.83 -3.52 -4.94
C ALA A 61 5.70 -4.67 -5.95
N ALA A 62 5.86 -5.89 -5.48
CA ALA A 62 5.67 -7.10 -6.27
C ALA A 62 4.91 -8.13 -5.43
N ALA A 63 3.90 -8.75 -6.02
CA ALA A 63 3.14 -9.81 -5.39
C ALA A 63 2.98 -10.98 -6.33
N SER A 64 2.97 -12.18 -5.77
CA SER A 64 2.62 -13.40 -6.49
C SER A 64 1.64 -14.23 -5.67
N GLY A 65 0.87 -15.06 -6.34
CA GLY A 65 -0.07 -15.95 -5.68
C GLY A 65 -0.42 -17.16 -6.53
N SER A 66 -0.79 -18.24 -5.85
CA SER A 66 -1.26 -19.45 -6.52
C SER A 66 -2.32 -20.16 -5.69
N THR A 67 -3.22 -20.84 -6.39
CA THR A 67 -4.18 -21.76 -5.75
C THR A 67 -3.46 -22.99 -5.20
N SER A 68 -3.98 -23.59 -4.14
CA SER A 68 -3.43 -24.79 -3.50
C SER A 68 -4.50 -25.88 -3.31
N GLY A 69 -4.06 -27.06 -2.87
CA GLY A 69 -4.93 -28.20 -2.57
C GLY A 69 -5.81 -28.62 -3.75
N LEU A 70 -7.04 -29.01 -3.45
CA LEU A 70 -8.01 -29.42 -4.47
C LEU A 70 -8.31 -28.32 -5.48
N LEU A 71 -8.33 -27.04 -5.05
CA LEU A 71 -8.59 -25.93 -5.95
C LEU A 71 -7.52 -25.84 -7.05
N ARG A 72 -6.26 -26.09 -6.73
CA ARG A 72 -5.16 -26.15 -7.72
C ARG A 72 -5.38 -27.25 -8.76
N ALA A 73 -5.91 -28.40 -8.33
CA ALA A 73 -6.18 -29.52 -9.24
C ALA A 73 -7.22 -29.16 -10.31
N PHE A 74 -8.17 -28.26 -10.00
CA PHE A 74 -9.22 -27.85 -10.93
C PHE A 74 -8.90 -26.56 -11.69
N THR A 75 -8.31 -25.57 -11.05
CA THR A 75 -8.10 -24.25 -11.65
C THR A 75 -6.68 -24.00 -12.13
N GLY A 76 -5.67 -24.51 -11.41
CA GLY A 76 -4.26 -24.22 -11.68
C GLY A 76 -3.96 -22.72 -11.65
N GLY A 77 -4.76 -21.93 -10.91
CA GLY A 77 -4.67 -20.48 -10.89
C GLY A 77 -3.38 -19.99 -10.27
N GLN A 78 -2.72 -19.06 -10.95
CA GLN A 78 -1.57 -18.31 -10.45
C GLN A 78 -1.65 -16.87 -10.95
N GLY A 79 -1.01 -15.95 -10.23
CA GLY A 79 -0.97 -14.56 -10.61
C GLY A 79 0.25 -13.85 -10.06
N ASP A 80 0.75 -12.91 -10.85
CA ASP A 80 1.86 -12.05 -10.50
C ASP A 80 1.46 -10.61 -10.76
N SER A 81 1.81 -9.70 -9.86
CA SER A 81 1.54 -8.29 -10.04
C SER A 81 2.71 -7.43 -9.57
N THR A 82 2.88 -6.29 -10.21
CA THR A 82 3.88 -5.29 -9.85
C THR A 82 3.28 -3.90 -9.90
N ALA A 83 3.73 -3.04 -8.98
CA ALA A 83 3.41 -1.62 -8.98
C ALA A 83 4.65 -0.80 -8.62
N ARG A 84 4.71 0.42 -9.13
CA ARG A 84 5.72 1.43 -8.78
C ARG A 84 5.05 2.78 -8.64
N GLY A 85 5.65 3.63 -7.85
CA GLY A 85 5.15 4.98 -7.67
C GLY A 85 5.97 5.79 -6.69
N THR A 86 5.38 6.88 -6.24
CA THR A 86 6.00 7.82 -5.30
C THR A 86 5.18 7.94 -4.01
N LEU A 87 5.82 8.40 -2.95
CA LEU A 87 5.21 8.65 -1.64
C LEU A 87 5.15 10.15 -1.32
N ASN A 88 4.93 10.98 -2.32
CA ASN A 88 4.89 12.43 -2.16
C ASN A 88 3.62 12.91 -1.43
N GLY A 89 3.78 13.94 -0.60
CA GLY A 89 2.64 14.66 -0.01
C GLY A 89 1.77 13.83 0.94
N GLY A 90 2.29 12.73 1.49
CA GLY A 90 1.58 11.97 2.53
C GLY A 90 0.69 10.83 2.04
N ARG A 91 0.67 10.52 0.74
CA ARG A 91 0.00 9.33 0.20
C ARG A 91 0.78 8.70 -0.95
N PRO A 92 0.67 7.37 -1.16
CA PRO A 92 1.23 6.73 -2.34
C PRO A 92 0.55 7.26 -3.61
N LEU A 93 1.33 7.47 -4.67
CA LEU A 93 0.86 7.80 -6.00
C LEU A 93 1.37 6.75 -6.97
N SER A 94 0.46 6.03 -7.61
CA SER A 94 0.78 5.07 -8.66
C SER A 94 1.49 5.73 -9.84
N SER A 95 2.44 5.02 -10.43
CA SER A 95 3.05 5.39 -11.72
C SER A 95 2.91 4.28 -12.75
N THR A 96 3.10 3.03 -12.35
CA THR A 96 2.92 1.86 -13.22
C THR A 96 2.27 0.72 -12.47
N TYR A 97 1.44 -0.03 -13.17
CA TYR A 97 0.84 -1.26 -12.68
C TYR A 97 0.85 -2.33 -13.77
N ALA A 98 1.15 -3.55 -13.39
CA ALA A 98 1.01 -4.72 -14.25
C ALA A 98 0.53 -5.91 -13.43
N VAL A 99 -0.35 -6.71 -14.01
CA VAL A 99 -0.79 -7.99 -13.46
C VAL A 99 -0.93 -9.01 -14.57
N THR A 100 -0.49 -10.22 -14.28
CA THR A 100 -0.74 -11.41 -15.10
C THR A 100 -1.46 -12.43 -14.25
N ILE A 101 -2.61 -12.90 -14.69
CA ILE A 101 -3.37 -13.96 -14.01
C ILE A 101 -3.52 -15.09 -15.01
N SER A 102 -3.09 -16.28 -14.63
CA SER A 102 -3.20 -17.45 -15.48
C SER A 102 -3.89 -18.61 -14.78
N SER A 103 -4.55 -19.40 -15.55
CA SER A 103 -5.15 -20.67 -15.17
C SER A 103 -4.86 -21.70 -16.26
N ARG A 104 -5.32 -22.94 -16.08
CA ARG A 104 -5.16 -23.97 -17.11
C ARG A 104 -5.80 -23.60 -18.47
N LYS A 105 -6.79 -22.71 -18.47
CA LYS A 105 -7.61 -22.40 -19.66
C LYS A 105 -7.46 -20.97 -20.15
N LYS A 106 -7.00 -20.05 -19.32
CA LYS A 106 -6.98 -18.61 -19.62
C LYS A 106 -5.73 -17.97 -19.05
N SER A 107 -5.24 -16.95 -19.75
CA SER A 107 -4.26 -16.01 -19.26
C SER A 107 -4.79 -14.62 -19.49
N ASP A 108 -4.76 -13.77 -18.48
CA ASP A 108 -5.14 -12.36 -18.51
C ASP A 108 -3.92 -11.53 -18.20
N VAL A 109 -3.63 -10.53 -19.03
CA VAL A 109 -2.55 -9.58 -18.83
C VAL A 109 -3.14 -8.18 -18.83
N ILE A 110 -2.89 -7.43 -17.79
CA ILE A 110 -3.31 -6.03 -17.69
C ILE A 110 -2.08 -5.20 -17.34
N ARG A 111 -1.88 -4.10 -18.07
CA ARG A 111 -0.80 -3.13 -17.83
C ARG A 111 -1.31 -1.74 -18.10
N PHE A 112 -0.90 -0.80 -17.27
CA PHE A 112 -1.13 0.62 -17.52
C PHE A 112 -0.14 1.48 -16.76
N THR A 113 0.00 2.72 -17.22
CA THR A 113 0.70 3.78 -16.51
C THR A 113 -0.30 4.76 -15.91
N ILE A 114 0.10 5.47 -14.86
CA ILE A 114 -0.70 6.54 -14.26
C ILE A 114 0.16 7.81 -14.20
N ALA A 115 -0.32 8.86 -14.82
CA ALA A 115 0.29 10.19 -14.78
C ALA A 115 -0.69 11.19 -14.17
N ASN A 116 -0.30 11.85 -13.09
CA ASN A 116 -1.15 12.80 -12.35
C ASN A 116 -2.52 12.20 -11.93
N GLY A 117 -2.53 10.93 -11.53
CA GLY A 117 -3.74 10.20 -11.14
C GLY A 117 -4.61 9.73 -12.32
N ASN A 118 -4.17 9.92 -13.56
CA ASN A 118 -4.94 9.53 -14.75
C ASN A 118 -4.27 8.34 -15.43
N VAL A 119 -5.06 7.33 -15.75
CA VAL A 119 -4.60 6.14 -16.47
C VAL A 119 -4.17 6.53 -17.89
N LYS A 120 -3.02 5.98 -18.29
CA LYS A 120 -2.44 6.08 -19.63
C LYS A 120 -1.99 4.70 -20.09
N ASP A 121 -1.81 4.53 -21.39
CA ASP A 121 -1.21 3.33 -21.99
C ASP A 121 -1.87 2.01 -21.52
N LEU A 122 -3.19 2.01 -21.35
CA LEU A 122 -3.94 0.84 -20.89
C LEU A 122 -3.88 -0.28 -21.93
N GLN A 123 -3.39 -1.44 -21.50
CA GLN A 123 -3.37 -2.69 -22.26
C GLN A 123 -4.09 -3.77 -21.46
N VAL A 124 -5.06 -4.41 -22.08
CA VAL A 124 -5.85 -5.51 -21.50
C VAL A 124 -5.90 -6.65 -22.51
N ASP A 125 -5.32 -7.79 -22.18
CA ASP A 125 -5.27 -8.97 -23.02
C ASP A 125 -5.73 -10.22 -22.24
N PRO A 126 -6.75 -10.95 -22.70
CA PRO A 126 -7.65 -10.60 -23.83
C PRO A 126 -8.47 -9.36 -23.53
N PRO A 127 -8.99 -8.67 -24.56
CA PRO A 127 -9.97 -7.59 -24.37
C PRO A 127 -11.16 -8.05 -23.53
N GLN A 128 -11.78 -7.09 -22.87
CA GLN A 128 -12.99 -7.38 -22.09
C GLN A 128 -14.14 -7.76 -23.04
N ASP A 129 -14.80 -8.90 -22.77
CA ASP A 129 -15.94 -9.35 -23.58
C ASP A 129 -17.04 -8.29 -23.57
N ASP A 130 -17.71 -8.11 -24.70
CA ASP A 130 -18.92 -7.29 -24.82
C ASP A 130 -20.07 -7.99 -24.06
N ASP A 131 -20.68 -7.22 -23.15
CA ASP A 131 -21.82 -7.68 -22.37
C ASP A 131 -22.80 -6.50 -22.24
N PRO A 132 -24.06 -6.65 -22.71
CA PRO A 132 -25.02 -5.56 -22.74
C PRO A 132 -25.41 -5.04 -21.35
N GLU A 133 -25.24 -5.84 -20.31
CA GLU A 133 -25.49 -5.42 -18.92
C GLU A 133 -24.30 -4.71 -18.28
N ARG A 134 -23.13 -4.69 -18.94
CA ARG A 134 -21.95 -4.08 -18.38
C ARG A 134 -22.09 -2.57 -18.23
N VAL A 135 -21.88 -2.06 -17.03
CA VAL A 135 -21.77 -0.61 -16.81
C VAL A 135 -20.55 -0.09 -17.58
N PRO A 136 -20.74 0.83 -18.54
CA PRO A 136 -19.65 1.28 -19.40
C PRO A 136 -18.49 1.91 -18.62
N LEU A 137 -17.27 1.53 -18.97
CA LEU A 137 -16.06 2.23 -18.58
C LEU A 137 -15.85 3.42 -19.53
N THR A 138 -15.82 4.64 -18.97
CA THR A 138 -15.52 5.87 -19.69
C THR A 138 -14.19 6.42 -19.27
N GLU A 139 -13.64 7.37 -20.01
CA GLU A 139 -12.39 8.05 -19.64
C GLU A 139 -12.47 8.69 -18.25
N ALA A 140 -13.61 9.26 -17.86
CA ALA A 140 -13.82 9.83 -16.52
C ALA A 140 -13.56 8.83 -15.38
N HIS A 141 -13.81 7.54 -15.60
CA HIS A 141 -13.58 6.48 -14.62
C HIS A 141 -12.10 6.11 -14.45
N GLN A 142 -11.23 6.65 -15.29
CA GLN A 142 -9.79 6.44 -15.26
C GLN A 142 -9.02 7.63 -14.66
N HIS A 143 -9.75 8.63 -14.14
CA HIS A 143 -9.17 9.83 -13.53
C HIS A 143 -9.20 9.73 -12.00
N GLY A 144 -8.13 10.22 -11.37
CA GLY A 144 -8.01 10.29 -9.90
C GLY A 144 -7.96 8.91 -9.23
N VAL A 145 -7.45 7.89 -9.92
CA VAL A 145 -7.48 6.50 -9.46
C VAL A 145 -6.13 5.99 -8.97
N PHE A 146 -6.19 4.93 -8.17
CA PHE A 146 -5.06 4.09 -7.78
C PHE A 146 -5.16 2.72 -8.44
N ASP A 147 -4.03 2.06 -8.67
CA ASP A 147 -4.02 0.62 -8.88
C ASP A 147 -4.27 -0.15 -7.56
N PRO A 148 -4.68 -1.43 -7.62
CA PRO A 148 -5.00 -2.22 -6.43
C PRO A 148 -3.84 -2.40 -5.44
N MET A 149 -2.59 -2.52 -5.93
CA MET A 149 -1.43 -2.70 -5.06
C MET A 149 -1.10 -1.41 -4.31
N THR A 150 -1.07 -0.28 -5.01
CA THR A 150 -0.85 1.03 -4.39
C THR A 150 -1.96 1.38 -3.40
N ALA A 151 -3.22 1.09 -3.74
CA ALA A 151 -4.35 1.30 -2.85
C ALA A 151 -4.27 0.48 -1.54
N SER A 152 -3.56 -0.66 -1.57
CA SER A 152 -3.33 -1.48 -0.38
C SER A 152 -2.25 -0.94 0.55
N MET A 153 -1.47 0.06 0.11
CA MET A 153 -0.45 0.72 0.92
C MET A 153 -1.03 1.98 1.57
N VAL A 154 -1.22 1.93 2.87
CA VAL A 154 -1.81 3.01 3.66
C VAL A 154 -0.71 3.87 4.27
N ARG A 155 -0.42 5.04 3.71
CA ARG A 155 0.46 5.99 4.37
C ARG A 155 -0.31 6.82 5.40
N VAL A 156 0.24 6.86 6.62
CA VAL A 156 -0.27 7.71 7.71
C VAL A 156 0.49 9.04 7.68
N PRO A 157 -0.20 10.18 7.47
CA PRO A 157 0.44 11.48 7.37
C PRO A 157 0.95 11.98 8.73
N GLY A 158 1.75 13.06 8.70
CA GLY A 158 2.25 13.72 9.90
C GLY A 158 3.26 12.89 10.69
N ASN A 159 3.52 13.33 11.94
CA ASN A 159 4.47 12.72 12.87
C ASN A 159 3.76 12.09 14.10
N GLY A 160 2.43 12.06 14.11
CA GLY A 160 1.64 11.44 15.17
C GLY A 160 1.77 9.91 15.21
N GLU A 161 0.95 9.28 16.03
CA GLU A 161 0.92 7.84 16.18
C GLU A 161 0.60 7.15 14.85
N LEU A 162 1.45 6.17 14.48
CA LEU A 162 1.33 5.45 13.21
C LEU A 162 0.09 4.53 13.19
N LEU A 163 -0.18 3.86 14.31
CA LEU A 163 -1.31 2.95 14.47
C LEU A 163 -2.47 3.70 15.15
N SER A 164 -3.21 4.47 14.37
CA SER A 164 -4.33 5.27 14.85
C SER A 164 -5.56 5.06 13.98
N SER A 165 -6.71 5.55 14.45
CA SER A 165 -7.98 5.51 13.70
C SER A 165 -7.91 6.21 12.35
N GLU A 166 -7.02 7.19 12.19
CA GLU A 166 -6.81 7.94 10.94
C GLU A 166 -6.37 7.04 9.78
N ALA A 167 -5.68 5.94 10.08
CA ALA A 167 -5.29 4.96 9.07
C ALA A 167 -6.49 4.37 8.30
N CYS A 168 -7.67 4.31 8.92
CA CYS A 168 -8.89 3.78 8.33
C CYS A 168 -9.83 4.84 7.74
N GLN A 169 -9.60 6.14 7.98
CA GLN A 169 -10.52 7.20 7.53
C GLN A 169 -10.25 7.60 6.07
N ARG A 170 -10.57 6.71 5.14
CA ARG A 170 -10.31 6.95 3.71
C ARG A 170 -11.25 6.22 2.78
N THR A 171 -11.47 6.83 1.61
CA THR A 171 -12.07 6.19 0.45
C THR A 171 -11.06 6.26 -0.69
N MET A 172 -10.85 5.14 -1.36
CA MET A 172 -9.90 5.03 -2.45
C MET A 172 -10.64 4.64 -3.73
N ALA A 173 -10.47 5.46 -4.76
CA ALA A 173 -10.91 5.21 -6.11
C ALA A 173 -9.93 4.25 -6.80
N ILE A 174 -10.30 3.00 -7.02
CA ILE A 174 -9.40 1.97 -7.55
C ILE A 174 -9.81 1.59 -8.96
N PHE A 175 -8.80 1.46 -9.84
CA PHE A 175 -8.95 0.95 -11.18
C PHE A 175 -7.97 -0.21 -11.38
N ASP A 176 -8.49 -1.38 -11.77
CA ASP A 176 -7.68 -2.59 -11.96
C ASP A 176 -7.41 -2.93 -13.43
N GLY A 177 -7.84 -2.06 -14.35
CA GLY A 177 -7.80 -2.25 -15.80
C GLY A 177 -9.12 -2.70 -16.41
N ARG A 178 -10.03 -3.26 -15.63
CA ARG A 178 -11.36 -3.72 -16.08
C ARG A 178 -12.51 -3.16 -15.26
N LEU A 179 -12.26 -2.90 -13.98
CA LEU A 179 -13.23 -2.38 -13.02
C LEU A 179 -12.75 -1.07 -12.42
N ARG A 180 -13.70 -0.16 -12.27
CA ARG A 180 -13.58 1.01 -11.41
C ARG A 180 -14.46 0.77 -10.18
N TYR A 181 -13.87 0.81 -9.00
CA TYR A 181 -14.59 0.62 -7.74
C TYR A 181 -14.00 1.49 -6.64
N ASP A 182 -14.81 1.79 -5.64
CA ASP A 182 -14.37 2.45 -4.43
C ASP A 182 -14.18 1.41 -3.31
N MET A 183 -13.09 1.57 -2.56
CA MET A 183 -12.90 0.92 -1.28
C MET A 183 -12.93 1.99 -0.19
N GLN A 184 -13.97 1.95 0.63
CA GLN A 184 -14.08 2.79 1.82
C GLN A 184 -13.62 2.03 3.04
N PHE A 185 -12.76 2.65 3.86
CA PHE A 185 -12.36 2.13 5.16
C PHE A 185 -12.91 2.98 6.28
N ALA A 186 -13.27 2.32 7.39
CA ALA A 186 -13.67 2.94 8.64
C ALA A 186 -12.96 2.26 9.82
N PHE A 187 -12.53 3.02 10.81
CA PHE A 187 -11.91 2.45 12.00
C PHE A 187 -12.88 1.52 12.74
N LYS A 188 -12.40 0.34 13.10
CA LYS A 188 -13.19 -0.64 13.88
C LYS A 188 -12.64 -0.84 15.28
N ARG A 189 -11.34 -1.16 15.40
CA ARG A 189 -10.68 -1.41 16.69
C ARG A 189 -9.16 -1.46 16.53
N MET A 190 -8.45 -1.47 17.63
CA MET A 190 -7.09 -1.95 17.72
C MET A 190 -7.09 -3.45 18.00
N ASP A 191 -6.06 -4.15 17.50
CA ASP A 191 -5.86 -5.58 17.71
C ASP A 191 -4.37 -5.90 17.81
N LYS A 192 -4.03 -7.17 18.06
CA LYS A 192 -2.65 -7.67 18.05
C LYS A 192 -2.57 -8.88 17.14
N VAL A 193 -1.50 -8.96 16.37
CA VAL A 193 -1.20 -10.09 15.50
C VAL A 193 0.19 -10.66 15.79
N LYS A 194 0.39 -11.91 15.39
CA LYS A 194 1.69 -12.58 15.49
C LYS A 194 1.88 -13.50 14.29
N ALA A 195 2.80 -13.13 13.41
CA ALA A 195 3.28 -14.02 12.36
C ALA A 195 4.12 -15.15 12.96
N THR A 196 4.24 -16.27 12.27
CA THR A 196 5.18 -17.34 12.63
C THR A 196 6.62 -16.83 12.55
N LYS A 197 6.88 -15.91 11.57
CA LYS A 197 8.18 -15.26 11.41
C LYS A 197 8.01 -13.78 11.14
N GLY A 198 8.68 -12.94 11.90
CA GLY A 198 8.72 -11.49 11.73
C GLY A 198 7.77 -10.77 12.70
N TYR A 199 6.82 -10.03 12.18
CA TYR A 199 6.00 -9.11 12.96
C TYR A 199 5.14 -9.79 14.03
N ALA A 200 5.25 -9.29 15.24
CA ALA A 200 4.35 -9.56 16.35
C ALA A 200 4.10 -8.24 17.08
N GLY A 201 2.86 -7.75 17.07
CA GLY A 201 2.56 -6.46 17.65
C GLY A 201 1.15 -5.94 17.37
N PRO A 202 0.90 -4.67 17.74
CA PRO A 202 -0.39 -4.03 17.55
C PRO A 202 -0.66 -3.72 16.07
N VAL A 203 -1.92 -3.76 15.67
CA VAL A 203 -2.41 -3.43 14.33
C VAL A 203 -3.68 -2.60 14.42
N VAL A 204 -3.96 -1.84 13.38
CA VAL A 204 -5.24 -1.15 13.21
C VAL A 204 -6.16 -2.03 12.39
N VAL A 205 -7.37 -2.26 12.88
CA VAL A 205 -8.42 -2.98 12.16
C VAL A 205 -9.42 -2.00 11.59
N CYS A 206 -9.57 -2.04 10.26
CA CYS A 206 -10.56 -1.25 9.54
C CYS A 206 -11.67 -2.16 9.02
N SER A 207 -12.91 -1.71 9.12
CA SER A 207 -13.99 -2.21 8.27
C SER A 207 -13.74 -1.77 6.84
N ALA A 208 -14.04 -2.62 5.86
CA ALA A 208 -13.85 -2.34 4.45
C ALA A 208 -15.18 -2.49 3.69
N TYR A 209 -15.48 -1.54 2.82
CA TYR A 209 -16.71 -1.50 2.03
C TYR A 209 -16.39 -1.35 0.56
N PHE A 210 -16.93 -2.24 -0.25
CA PHE A 210 -16.75 -2.25 -1.69
C PHE A 210 -17.95 -1.62 -2.38
N THR A 211 -17.71 -0.66 -3.26
CA THR A 211 -18.72 -0.03 -4.12
C THR A 211 -18.27 -0.12 -5.58
N PRO A 212 -18.91 -0.95 -6.42
CA PRO A 212 -18.62 -1.00 -7.85
C PRO A 212 -19.12 0.28 -8.52
N VAL A 213 -18.31 0.85 -9.42
CA VAL A 213 -18.63 2.11 -10.11
C VAL A 213 -18.84 1.90 -11.61
N ALA A 214 -17.88 1.24 -12.29
CA ALA A 214 -17.96 0.97 -13.73
C ALA A 214 -17.18 -0.29 -14.13
N GLY A 215 -17.41 -0.81 -15.33
CA GLY A 215 -16.76 -2.02 -15.85
C GLY A 215 -17.39 -3.32 -15.36
N TYR A 216 -18.27 -3.29 -14.38
CA TYR A 216 -18.90 -4.46 -13.79
C TYR A 216 -20.25 -4.79 -14.46
N ILE A 217 -20.71 -6.03 -14.25
CA ILE A 217 -22.02 -6.50 -14.68
C ILE A 217 -22.92 -6.60 -13.44
N PRO A 218 -23.98 -5.76 -13.33
CA PRO A 218 -24.82 -5.69 -12.13
C PRO A 218 -25.51 -7.00 -11.75
N SER A 219 -25.85 -7.84 -12.73
CA SER A 219 -26.51 -9.13 -12.49
C SER A 219 -25.58 -10.19 -11.87
N ARG A 220 -24.24 -10.03 -11.96
CA ARG A 220 -23.27 -11.01 -11.42
C ARG A 220 -23.40 -11.16 -9.91
N ALA A 221 -23.64 -12.41 -9.47
CA ALA A 221 -23.86 -12.74 -8.07
C ALA A 221 -22.70 -12.28 -7.15
N ALA A 222 -21.45 -12.42 -7.60
CA ALA A 222 -20.28 -12.00 -6.83
C ALA A 222 -20.27 -10.48 -6.58
N ILE A 223 -20.62 -9.66 -7.57
CA ILE A 223 -20.71 -8.21 -7.45
C ILE A 223 -21.82 -7.82 -6.47
N LYS A 224 -23.02 -8.40 -6.66
CA LYS A 224 -24.15 -8.18 -5.75
C LYS A 224 -23.84 -8.57 -4.32
N TYR A 225 -23.11 -9.66 -4.16
CA TYR A 225 -22.72 -10.15 -2.85
C TYR A 225 -21.72 -9.20 -2.18
N LEU A 226 -20.60 -8.88 -2.86
CA LEU A 226 -19.56 -8.00 -2.32
C LEU A 226 -20.07 -6.59 -2.00
N ALA A 227 -20.90 -6.00 -2.86
CA ALA A 227 -21.47 -4.67 -2.64
C ALA A 227 -22.40 -4.58 -1.42
N LYS A 228 -22.95 -5.72 -0.98
CA LYS A 228 -23.81 -5.80 0.21
C LYS A 228 -23.05 -6.11 1.49
N GLN A 229 -21.78 -6.53 1.42
CA GLN A 229 -21.03 -6.92 2.60
C GLN A 229 -20.76 -5.73 3.51
N ARG A 230 -20.90 -5.97 4.84
CA ARG A 230 -20.61 -5.00 5.90
C ARG A 230 -19.61 -5.55 6.92
N ASP A 231 -19.22 -6.82 6.78
CA ASP A 231 -18.38 -7.57 7.72
C ASP A 231 -16.99 -7.90 7.13
N MET A 232 -16.57 -7.15 6.08
CA MET A 232 -15.20 -7.22 5.59
C MET A 232 -14.29 -6.39 6.49
N GLU A 233 -13.15 -6.95 6.83
CA GLU A 233 -12.16 -6.31 7.71
C GLU A 233 -10.75 -6.47 7.14
N VAL A 234 -9.89 -5.48 7.44
CA VAL A 234 -8.47 -5.53 7.16
C VAL A 234 -7.66 -5.12 8.39
N TRP A 235 -6.64 -5.91 8.72
CA TRP A 235 -5.65 -5.62 9.78
C TRP A 235 -4.42 -5.02 9.13
N LEU A 236 -4.10 -3.80 9.49
CA LEU A 236 -3.00 -3.04 8.92
C LEU A 236 -1.80 -3.06 9.86
N ALA A 237 -0.68 -3.62 9.41
CA ALA A 237 0.59 -3.67 10.12
C ALA A 237 1.63 -2.73 9.49
N PRO A 238 2.59 -2.20 10.26
CA PRO A 238 3.57 -1.24 9.77
C PRO A 238 4.73 -1.90 9.01
N ILE A 239 5.21 -1.20 7.98
CA ILE A 239 6.54 -1.45 7.41
C ILE A 239 7.54 -0.66 8.26
N THR A 240 8.43 -1.37 8.96
CA THR A 240 9.44 -0.77 9.85
C THR A 240 10.29 0.27 9.11
N GLY A 241 10.55 1.39 9.75
CA GLY A 241 11.33 2.50 9.16
C GLY A 241 10.51 3.42 8.24
N THR A 242 9.22 3.16 8.07
CA THR A 242 8.34 3.96 7.21
C THR A 242 7.08 4.39 7.96
N ARG A 243 6.30 5.27 7.33
CA ARG A 243 4.93 5.58 7.80
C ARG A 243 3.86 4.89 6.93
N VAL A 244 4.18 3.71 6.42
CA VAL A 244 3.29 2.91 5.57
C VAL A 244 2.79 1.71 6.34
N LEU A 245 1.49 1.51 6.33
CA LEU A 245 0.80 0.31 6.81
C LEU A 245 0.33 -0.50 5.62
N VAL A 246 0.36 -1.82 5.77
CA VAL A 246 -0.10 -2.76 4.74
C VAL A 246 -0.93 -3.89 5.35
N PRO A 247 -1.80 -4.57 4.59
CA PRO A 247 -2.58 -5.68 5.08
C PRO A 247 -1.71 -6.82 5.64
N PHE A 248 -1.84 -7.08 6.93
CA PHE A 248 -1.37 -8.31 7.58
C PHE A 248 -2.41 -9.42 7.42
N ARG A 249 -3.68 -9.05 7.54
CA ARG A 249 -4.83 -9.95 7.38
C ARG A 249 -5.95 -9.18 6.70
N ALA A 250 -6.67 -9.87 5.83
CA ALA A 250 -7.95 -9.43 5.29
C ALA A 250 -8.95 -10.57 5.43
N GLN A 251 -10.18 -10.27 5.78
CA GLN A 251 -11.23 -11.27 5.86
C GLN A 251 -12.58 -10.73 5.43
N GLY A 252 -13.43 -11.62 5.01
CA GLY A 252 -14.81 -11.30 4.67
C GLY A 252 -15.66 -12.55 4.50
N PRO A 253 -16.97 -12.45 4.69
CA PRO A 253 -17.86 -13.58 4.50
C PRO A 253 -17.95 -13.97 3.03
N THR A 254 -18.12 -15.26 2.77
CA THR A 254 -18.49 -15.81 1.46
C THR A 254 -19.70 -16.72 1.62
N PRO A 255 -20.41 -17.12 0.54
CA PRO A 255 -21.54 -18.04 0.64
C PRO A 255 -21.21 -19.39 1.26
N ILE A 256 -19.93 -19.78 1.29
CA ILE A 256 -19.47 -21.07 1.82
C ILE A 256 -18.62 -20.94 3.08
N GLY A 257 -18.60 -19.77 3.71
CA GLY A 257 -17.89 -19.51 4.96
C GLY A 257 -16.96 -18.30 4.89
N GLN A 258 -16.20 -18.08 5.94
CA GLN A 258 -15.29 -16.95 6.06
C GLN A 258 -14.07 -17.14 5.17
N ALA A 259 -13.82 -16.20 4.27
CA ALA A 259 -12.56 -16.08 3.53
C ALA A 259 -11.56 -15.28 4.36
N ILE A 260 -10.34 -15.78 4.46
CA ILE A 260 -9.24 -15.12 5.18
C ILE A 260 -7.98 -15.20 4.32
N LEU A 261 -7.32 -14.06 4.15
CA LEU A 261 -5.93 -13.95 3.70
C LEU A 261 -5.12 -13.46 4.89
N GLU A 262 -4.14 -14.22 5.35
CA GLU A 262 -3.35 -13.87 6.53
C GLU A 262 -1.87 -14.14 6.33
N ALA A 263 -1.03 -13.21 6.79
CA ALA A 263 0.42 -13.36 6.74
C ALA A 263 0.89 -14.33 7.83
N TYR A 264 1.60 -15.39 7.43
CA TYR A 264 2.33 -16.26 8.34
C TYR A 264 3.82 -15.90 8.45
N GLU A 265 4.37 -15.22 7.44
CA GLU A 265 5.65 -14.51 7.53
C GLU A 265 5.40 -13.03 7.18
N PHE A 266 5.94 -12.13 8.01
CA PHE A 266 5.82 -10.69 7.80
C PHE A 266 7.10 -10.01 8.32
N VAL A 267 8.12 -9.98 7.46
CA VAL A 267 9.45 -9.47 7.82
C VAL A 267 9.60 -8.07 7.26
N ALA A 268 9.51 -7.07 8.14
CA ALA A 268 9.71 -5.68 7.80
C ALA A 268 11.01 -5.17 8.44
N VAL A 269 11.93 -4.67 7.63
CA VAL A 269 13.22 -4.16 8.08
C VAL A 269 13.44 -2.74 7.59
N PRO A 270 14.07 -1.87 8.40
CA PRO A 270 14.51 -0.57 7.90
C PRO A 270 15.66 -0.79 6.91
N VAL A 271 15.67 -0.03 5.82
CA VAL A 271 16.81 0.02 4.89
C VAL A 271 17.75 1.12 5.39
N PRO A 272 19.05 0.86 5.59
CA PRO A 272 19.99 1.90 6.01
C PRO A 272 20.05 3.02 4.96
N THR A 273 19.89 4.26 5.37
CA THR A 273 20.15 5.43 4.52
C THR A 273 21.59 5.36 4.02
N ARG A 274 21.82 5.45 2.72
CA ARG A 274 23.18 5.62 2.20
C ARG A 274 23.70 6.94 2.77
N ALA A 275 24.56 6.86 3.79
CA ALA A 275 25.32 8.01 4.23
C ALA A 275 26.05 8.57 3.00
N SER A 276 25.78 9.83 2.68
CA SER A 276 26.52 10.53 1.62
C SER A 276 27.99 10.42 1.99
N ALA A 277 28.75 9.62 1.25
CA ALA A 277 30.19 9.51 1.40
C ALA A 277 30.81 10.85 0.93
N THR A 278 30.79 11.83 1.81
CA THR A 278 31.69 12.97 1.73
C THR A 278 33.09 12.44 2.06
N GLY A 279 33.75 11.89 1.06
CA GLY A 279 35.16 11.56 1.14
C GLY A 279 35.97 12.84 1.46
N PRO A 280 36.99 12.75 2.34
CA PRO A 280 37.88 13.88 2.58
C PRO A 280 38.56 14.25 1.27
N LYS A 281 38.40 15.52 0.83
CA LYS A 281 39.26 16.08 -0.22
C LYS A 281 40.67 16.12 0.35
N VAL A 282 41.54 15.23 -0.11
CA VAL A 282 42.97 15.32 0.08
C VAL A 282 43.45 16.53 -0.71
N GLN A 283 44.02 17.51 0.01
CA GLN A 283 44.81 18.60 -0.59
C GLN A 283 46.17 18.09 -0.97
#